data_b875ca57d2dafbb67aba113bb1ef3c59
#
_entry.id   b875ca57d2dafbb67aba113bb1ef3c59
#
_cell.length_a   1.000
_cell.length_b   1.000
_cell.length_c   1.000
_cell.angle_alpha   90.00
_cell.angle_beta   90.00
_cell.angle_gamma   90.00
#
_symmetry.space_group_name_H-M   'P 1'
#
loop_
_entity.id
_entity.type
_entity.pdbx_description
1 polymer ?
#
loop_
_entity_poly.entity_id
_entity_poly.type
_entity_poly.pdbx_seq_one_letter_code
_entity_poly.pdbx_strand_id
1 'polypeptide(L)'
;EMRGKIMSKIGALKMLCSHPELLRSSAAKFKQMNGEGSAYVTELVDGGLLDSVNNSPKLDYLTQYVKDFLEQNQENKVVIFATYVDMLDKIAAALGPEQCRLYSGKLDAKTKEDNKVAFNNDPTVRVLISSDAGGYGVDLPAANMLVNYDLPWSSGTATQRNGRIKRASSTWPSIVIQDIVISGSVEERQWEALQQKSSIANAIMDGEGVDNDETKVSMSVGSLKAYLQSSNV
;
A
#
# COMPACT_ATOMS: atom_id res chain seq x y z
N GLU A 1 -27.62 0.83 3.78
CA GLU A 1 -27.47 -0.38 2.95
C GLU A 1 -26.64 -0.10 1.68
N MET A 2 -26.98 0.88 0.86
CA MET A 2 -26.29 1.24 -0.37
C MET A 2 -24.80 1.57 -0.16
N ARG A 3 -24.47 2.37 0.88
CA ARG A 3 -23.08 2.76 1.19
C ARG A 3 -22.19 1.53 1.51
N GLY A 4 -22.72 0.56 2.24
CA GLY A 4 -22.00 -0.67 2.57
C GLY A 4 -21.68 -1.50 1.32
N LYS A 5 -22.64 -1.65 0.41
CA LYS A 5 -22.42 -2.38 -0.87
C LYS A 5 -21.35 -1.72 -1.75
N ILE A 6 -21.34 -0.37 -1.83
CA ILE A 6 -20.30 0.36 -2.57
C ILE A 6 -18.93 0.13 -1.95
N MET A 7 -18.80 0.22 -0.62
CA MET A 7 -17.54 0.02 0.07
C MET A 7 -17.00 -1.41 -0.10
N SER A 8 -17.88 -2.42 -0.10
CA SER A 8 -17.48 -3.81 -0.37
C SER A 8 -16.93 -4.00 -1.80
N LYS A 9 -17.57 -3.35 -2.79
CA LYS A 9 -17.08 -3.37 -4.19
C LYS A 9 -15.71 -2.72 -4.32
N ILE A 10 -15.53 -1.54 -3.72
CA ILE A 10 -14.22 -0.85 -3.74
C ILE A 10 -13.16 -1.69 -3.04
N GLY A 11 -13.48 -2.29 -1.90
CA GLY A 11 -12.58 -3.20 -1.20
C GLY A 11 -12.14 -4.38 -2.07
N ALA A 12 -13.09 -5.01 -2.78
CA ALA A 12 -12.79 -6.10 -3.70
C ALA A 12 -11.90 -5.66 -4.86
N LEU A 13 -12.19 -4.50 -5.48
CA LEU A 13 -11.35 -3.94 -6.54
C LEU A 13 -9.93 -3.64 -6.06
N LYS A 14 -9.78 -3.09 -4.86
CA LYS A 14 -8.45 -2.83 -4.29
C LYS A 14 -7.68 -4.12 -3.97
N MET A 15 -8.34 -5.15 -3.45
CA MET A 15 -7.71 -6.46 -3.27
C MET A 15 -7.25 -7.04 -4.61
N LEU A 16 -8.07 -6.93 -5.65
CA LEU A 16 -7.72 -7.41 -7.00
C LEU A 16 -6.50 -6.67 -7.56
N CYS A 17 -6.46 -5.35 -7.40
CA CYS A 17 -5.31 -4.53 -7.82
C CYS A 17 -4.04 -4.93 -7.06
N SER A 18 -4.15 -5.22 -5.76
CA SER A 18 -3.01 -5.63 -4.95
C SER A 18 -2.53 -7.04 -5.32
N HIS A 19 -3.41 -8.04 -5.23
CA HIS A 19 -3.15 -9.40 -5.68
C HIS A 19 -4.44 -10.23 -5.73
N PRO A 20 -4.70 -11.01 -6.80
CA PRO A 20 -5.91 -11.84 -6.92
C PRO A 20 -6.11 -12.82 -5.75
N GLU A 21 -5.02 -13.34 -5.20
CA GLU A 21 -5.05 -14.26 -4.06
C GLU A 21 -5.68 -13.68 -2.79
N LEU A 22 -5.69 -12.35 -2.64
CA LEU A 22 -6.36 -11.69 -1.52
C LEU A 22 -7.88 -11.91 -1.55
N LEU A 23 -8.46 -11.96 -2.75
CA LEU A 23 -9.89 -12.29 -2.91
C LEU A 23 -10.16 -13.74 -2.51
N ARG A 24 -9.31 -14.69 -2.93
CA ARG A 24 -9.42 -16.10 -2.54
C ARG A 24 -9.29 -16.28 -1.03
N SER A 25 -8.30 -15.64 -0.42
CA SER A 25 -8.11 -15.63 1.04
C SER A 25 -9.32 -15.05 1.77
N SER A 26 -9.87 -13.94 1.28
CA SER A 26 -11.06 -13.31 1.87
C SER A 26 -12.29 -14.21 1.79
N ALA A 27 -12.52 -14.88 0.64
CA ALA A 27 -13.61 -15.84 0.47
C ALA A 27 -13.44 -17.07 1.38
N ALA A 28 -12.22 -17.60 1.49
CA ALA A 28 -11.92 -18.74 2.35
C ALA A 28 -12.17 -18.41 3.84
N LYS A 29 -11.70 -17.25 4.30
CA LYS A 29 -11.94 -16.77 5.68
C LYS A 29 -13.43 -16.62 5.98
N PHE A 30 -14.21 -16.08 5.03
CA PHE A 30 -15.65 -15.96 5.19
C PHE A 30 -16.34 -17.32 5.33
N LYS A 31 -15.97 -18.31 4.49
CA LYS A 31 -16.52 -19.67 4.54
C LYS A 31 -16.20 -20.42 5.83
N GLN A 32 -15.08 -20.11 6.47
CA GLN A 32 -14.70 -20.70 7.76
C GLN A 32 -15.50 -20.14 8.94
N MET A 33 -16.44 -19.20 8.70
CA MET A 33 -17.32 -18.60 9.71
C MET A 33 -16.61 -18.00 10.93
N ASN A 34 -15.37 -17.54 10.75
CA ASN A 34 -14.57 -16.93 11.83
C ASN A 34 -14.80 -15.39 11.95
N GLY A 35 -15.82 -14.86 11.30
CA GLY A 35 -16.17 -13.44 11.31
C GLY A 35 -15.30 -12.54 10.44
N GLU A 36 -14.32 -13.11 9.75
CA GLU A 36 -13.45 -12.42 8.82
C GLU A 36 -13.89 -12.67 7.36
N GLY A 37 -13.38 -11.85 6.42
CA GLY A 37 -13.65 -11.98 5.00
C GLY A 37 -14.89 -11.20 4.55
N SER A 38 -15.39 -11.51 3.34
CA SER A 38 -16.47 -10.78 2.70
C SER A 38 -17.40 -11.71 1.93
N ALA A 39 -18.71 -11.65 2.24
CA ALA A 39 -19.75 -12.37 1.49
C ALA A 39 -19.74 -11.97 0.01
N TYR A 40 -19.64 -10.67 -0.28
CA TYR A 40 -19.59 -10.16 -1.65
C TYR A 40 -18.39 -10.73 -2.43
N VAL A 41 -17.20 -10.77 -1.81
CA VAL A 41 -16.00 -11.35 -2.44
C VAL A 41 -16.18 -12.85 -2.66
N THR A 42 -16.83 -13.53 -1.71
CA THR A 42 -17.13 -14.98 -1.83
C THR A 42 -18.01 -15.27 -3.05
N GLU A 43 -19.07 -14.48 -3.25
CA GLU A 43 -19.93 -14.59 -4.43
C GLU A 43 -19.15 -14.39 -5.75
N LEU A 44 -18.24 -13.43 -5.80
CA LEU A 44 -17.40 -13.17 -6.99
C LEU A 44 -16.45 -14.34 -7.28
N VAL A 45 -15.80 -14.88 -6.24
CA VAL A 45 -14.86 -16.00 -6.38
C VAL A 45 -15.59 -17.27 -6.80
N ASP A 46 -16.72 -17.58 -6.16
CA ASP A 46 -17.54 -18.75 -6.49
C ASP A 46 -18.19 -18.61 -7.88
N GLY A 47 -18.42 -17.38 -8.34
CA GLY A 47 -18.89 -17.08 -9.71
C GLY A 47 -17.82 -17.20 -10.79
N GLY A 48 -16.59 -17.62 -10.46
CA GLY A 48 -15.53 -17.86 -11.44
C GLY A 48 -14.70 -16.64 -11.84
N LEU A 49 -14.84 -15.50 -11.14
CA LEU A 49 -14.10 -14.25 -11.47
C LEU A 49 -12.59 -14.48 -11.60
N LEU A 50 -12.03 -15.40 -10.85
CA LEU A 50 -10.58 -15.62 -10.76
C LEU A 50 -10.09 -16.90 -11.46
N ASP A 51 -10.94 -17.61 -12.19
CA ASP A 51 -10.60 -18.93 -12.76
C ASP A 51 -9.37 -18.88 -13.70
N SER A 52 -9.19 -17.76 -14.40
CA SER A 52 -8.06 -17.54 -15.30
C SER A 52 -7.02 -16.53 -14.78
N VAL A 53 -7.16 -16.03 -13.54
CA VAL A 53 -6.32 -14.94 -13.00
C VAL A 53 -5.45 -15.47 -11.87
N ASN A 54 -4.18 -15.72 -12.15
CA ASN A 54 -3.24 -16.27 -11.16
C ASN A 54 -2.04 -15.34 -10.89
N ASN A 55 -1.79 -14.35 -11.74
CA ASN A 55 -0.63 -13.47 -11.66
C ASN A 55 -0.99 -12.09 -11.11
N SER A 56 -0.03 -11.43 -10.52
CA SER A 56 -0.12 -10.03 -10.11
C SER A 56 0.95 -9.20 -10.83
N PRO A 57 0.61 -8.53 -11.95
CA PRO A 57 1.55 -7.66 -12.64
C PRO A 57 2.13 -6.58 -11.72
N LYS A 58 1.38 -6.16 -10.71
CA LYS A 58 1.82 -5.20 -9.71
C LYS A 58 2.95 -5.76 -8.84
N LEU A 59 2.84 -7.02 -8.40
CA LEU A 59 3.89 -7.69 -7.64
C LEU A 59 5.13 -7.94 -8.49
N ASP A 60 4.94 -8.34 -9.75
CA ASP A 60 6.04 -8.55 -10.69
C ASP A 60 6.81 -7.24 -10.93
N TYR A 61 6.09 -6.14 -11.17
CA TYR A 61 6.70 -4.82 -11.32
C TYR A 61 7.45 -4.37 -10.06
N LEU A 62 6.83 -4.48 -8.87
CA LEU A 62 7.49 -4.17 -7.60
C LEU A 62 8.80 -4.94 -7.46
N THR A 63 8.73 -6.25 -7.72
CA THR A 63 9.87 -7.15 -7.55
C THR A 63 11.04 -6.74 -8.43
N GLN A 64 10.79 -6.46 -9.70
CA GLN A 64 11.81 -6.02 -10.63
C GLN A 64 12.36 -4.65 -10.23
N TYR A 65 11.47 -3.68 -9.96
CA TYR A 65 11.85 -2.32 -9.61
C TYR A 65 12.73 -2.25 -8.34
N VAL A 66 12.38 -3.02 -7.32
CA VAL A 66 13.16 -3.08 -6.07
C VAL A 66 14.50 -3.78 -6.29
N LYS A 67 14.53 -4.89 -7.04
CA LYS A 67 15.79 -5.59 -7.36
C LYS A 67 16.75 -4.68 -8.11
N ASP A 68 16.28 -4.02 -9.16
CA ASP A 68 17.10 -3.07 -9.95
C ASP A 68 17.67 -1.95 -9.07
N PHE A 69 16.89 -1.42 -8.13
CA PHE A 69 17.36 -0.40 -7.21
C PHE A 69 18.41 -0.94 -6.22
N LEU A 70 18.19 -2.13 -5.69
CA LEU A 70 19.14 -2.75 -4.77
C LEU A 70 20.48 -3.11 -5.45
N GLU A 71 20.45 -3.45 -6.74
CA GLU A 71 21.65 -3.76 -7.52
C GLU A 71 22.51 -2.53 -7.81
N GLN A 72 21.92 -1.33 -7.86
CA GLN A 72 22.65 -0.09 -8.15
C GLN A 72 23.68 0.28 -7.06
N ASN A 73 23.41 -0.06 -5.81
CA ASN A 73 24.31 0.17 -4.69
C ASN A 73 24.03 -0.83 -3.56
N GLN A 74 25.08 -1.43 -3.03
CA GLN A 74 24.97 -2.41 -1.94
C GLN A 74 24.45 -1.81 -0.62
N GLU A 75 24.56 -0.51 -0.44
CA GLU A 75 24.04 0.21 0.73
C GLU A 75 22.55 0.57 0.61
N ASN A 76 21.95 0.45 -0.58
CA ASN A 76 20.55 0.77 -0.78
C ASN A 76 19.64 -0.09 0.09
N LYS A 77 18.69 0.55 0.79
CA LYS A 77 17.68 -0.10 1.61
C LYS A 77 16.30 0.45 1.31
N VAL A 78 15.32 -0.43 1.24
CA VAL A 78 13.95 -0.14 0.81
C VAL A 78 12.95 -0.43 1.92
N VAL A 79 12.03 0.50 2.15
CA VAL A 79 10.83 0.26 2.96
C VAL A 79 9.64 0.13 2.01
N ILE A 80 8.86 -0.94 2.14
CA ILE A 80 7.66 -1.19 1.34
C ILE A 80 6.45 -1.17 2.26
N PHE A 81 5.45 -0.34 1.92
CA PHE A 81 4.17 -0.33 2.61
C PHE A 81 3.11 -1.07 1.79
N ALA A 82 2.48 -2.06 2.43
CA ALA A 82 1.32 -2.78 1.89
C ALA A 82 0.16 -2.73 2.89
N THR A 83 -1.04 -2.50 2.40
CA THR A 83 -2.24 -2.39 3.25
C THR A 83 -2.67 -3.75 3.79
N TYR A 84 -2.57 -4.79 2.96
CA TYR A 84 -3.02 -6.14 3.31
C TYR A 84 -1.87 -6.95 3.92
N VAL A 85 -2.07 -7.40 5.16
CA VAL A 85 -1.02 -8.15 5.89
C VAL A 85 -0.62 -9.43 5.15
N ASP A 86 -1.57 -10.09 4.48
CA ASP A 86 -1.32 -11.29 3.69
C ASP A 86 -0.40 -11.04 2.47
N MET A 87 -0.17 -9.75 2.10
CA MET A 87 0.79 -9.38 1.06
C MET A 87 2.24 -9.30 1.55
N LEU A 88 2.47 -9.09 2.85
CA LEU A 88 3.83 -8.91 3.36
C LEU A 88 4.69 -10.15 3.09
N ASP A 89 4.14 -11.34 3.36
CA ASP A 89 4.82 -12.61 3.10
C ASP A 89 5.03 -12.87 1.60
N LYS A 90 4.05 -12.51 0.77
CA LYS A 90 4.16 -12.66 -0.70
C LYS A 90 5.25 -11.77 -1.27
N ILE A 91 5.33 -10.51 -0.82
CA ILE A 91 6.37 -9.56 -1.23
C ILE A 91 7.75 -10.07 -0.76
N ALA A 92 7.85 -10.53 0.49
CA ALA A 92 9.10 -11.10 1.02
C ALA A 92 9.56 -12.32 0.21
N ALA A 93 8.64 -13.24 -0.11
CA ALA A 93 8.95 -14.42 -0.92
C ALA A 93 9.45 -14.05 -2.33
N ALA A 94 8.86 -13.02 -2.96
CA ALA A 94 9.23 -12.57 -4.30
C ALA A 94 10.61 -11.85 -4.33
N LEU A 95 10.97 -11.14 -3.25
CA LEU A 95 12.23 -10.37 -3.15
C LEU A 95 13.41 -11.19 -2.59
N GLY A 96 13.15 -12.34 -1.97
CA GLY A 96 14.14 -13.14 -1.23
C GLY A 96 13.99 -12.91 0.27
N PRO A 97 13.39 -13.87 1.00
CA PRO A 97 13.02 -13.69 2.41
C PRO A 97 14.23 -13.47 3.34
N GLU A 98 15.41 -13.89 2.95
CA GLU A 98 16.65 -13.73 3.74
C GLU A 98 17.02 -12.25 3.92
N GLN A 99 16.83 -11.42 2.92
CA GLN A 99 17.11 -9.98 2.99
C GLN A 99 15.93 -9.14 3.48
N CYS A 100 14.78 -9.76 3.74
CA CYS A 100 13.55 -9.09 4.14
C CYS A 100 13.30 -9.19 5.65
N ARG A 101 12.68 -8.14 6.22
CA ARG A 101 12.07 -8.19 7.55
C ARG A 101 10.65 -7.64 7.47
N LEU A 102 9.76 -8.27 8.23
CA LEU A 102 8.35 -7.85 8.29
C LEU A 102 8.11 -6.96 9.50
N TYR A 103 7.22 -5.97 9.34
CA TYR A 103 6.83 -5.05 10.40
C TYR A 103 5.31 -4.84 10.36
N SER A 104 4.57 -5.61 11.15
CA SER A 104 3.09 -5.60 11.13
C SER A 104 2.50 -5.61 12.53
N GLY A 105 1.23 -5.21 12.63
CA GLY A 105 0.48 -5.26 13.88
C GLY A 105 0.28 -6.68 14.45
N LYS A 106 0.47 -7.73 13.63
CA LYS A 106 0.37 -9.14 14.07
C LYS A 106 1.62 -9.61 14.84
N LEU A 107 2.74 -8.92 14.69
CA LEU A 107 3.98 -9.26 15.38
C LEU A 107 3.99 -8.68 16.80
N ASP A 108 4.57 -9.41 17.74
CA ASP A 108 4.82 -8.91 19.09
C ASP A 108 5.85 -7.78 19.10
N ALA A 109 5.89 -7.03 20.21
CA ALA A 109 6.73 -5.85 20.32
C ALA A 109 8.23 -6.16 20.20
N LYS A 110 8.67 -7.30 20.73
CA LYS A 110 10.06 -7.71 20.68
C LYS A 110 10.48 -8.04 19.25
N THR A 111 9.71 -8.87 18.56
CA THR A 111 9.97 -9.23 17.15
C THR A 111 10.00 -7.99 16.25
N LYS A 112 9.09 -7.02 16.48
CA LYS A 112 9.11 -5.74 15.75
C LYS A 112 10.40 -4.96 16.00
N GLU A 113 10.83 -4.85 17.25
CA GLU A 113 12.07 -4.14 17.59
C GLU A 113 13.29 -4.85 17.00
N ASP A 114 13.38 -6.18 17.13
CA ASP A 114 14.47 -6.97 16.55
C ASP A 114 14.55 -6.79 15.02
N ASN A 115 13.41 -6.81 14.32
CA ASN A 115 13.34 -6.60 12.88
C ASN A 115 13.75 -5.18 12.47
N LYS A 116 13.34 -4.16 13.23
CA LYS A 116 13.77 -2.77 13.02
C LYS A 116 15.27 -2.60 13.21
N VAL A 117 15.82 -3.15 14.30
CA VAL A 117 17.26 -3.10 14.59
C VAL A 117 18.04 -3.81 13.49
N ALA A 118 17.62 -5.00 13.06
CA ALA A 118 18.25 -5.73 11.97
C ALA A 118 18.22 -4.91 10.67
N PHE A 119 17.07 -4.33 10.32
CA PHE A 119 16.98 -3.50 9.11
C PHE A 119 17.92 -2.28 9.15
N ASN A 120 18.01 -1.60 10.28
CA ASN A 120 18.87 -0.42 10.39
C ASN A 120 20.37 -0.76 10.41
N ASN A 121 20.79 -1.88 11.01
CA ASN A 121 22.18 -2.14 11.32
C ASN A 121 22.82 -3.31 10.57
N ASP A 122 22.02 -4.27 10.06
CA ASP A 122 22.55 -5.42 9.33
C ASP A 122 22.59 -5.11 7.83
N PRO A 123 23.78 -5.11 7.18
CA PRO A 123 23.90 -4.82 5.75
C PRO A 123 23.25 -5.88 4.86
N THR A 124 23.01 -7.10 5.36
CA THR A 124 22.34 -8.17 4.59
C THR A 124 20.82 -8.00 4.59
N VAL A 125 20.26 -7.28 5.56
CA VAL A 125 18.83 -6.96 5.66
C VAL A 125 18.56 -5.66 4.92
N ARG A 126 18.06 -5.77 3.70
CA ARG A 126 17.95 -4.64 2.77
C ARG A 126 16.52 -4.17 2.52
N VAL A 127 15.52 -4.95 2.92
CA VAL A 127 14.10 -4.65 2.70
C VAL A 127 13.33 -4.78 4.01
N LEU A 128 12.55 -3.74 4.36
CA LEU A 128 11.55 -3.80 5.42
C LEU A 128 10.16 -3.67 4.80
N ILE A 129 9.30 -4.64 5.05
CA ILE A 129 7.94 -4.67 4.51
C ILE A 129 6.98 -4.43 5.67
N SER A 130 6.20 -3.33 5.60
CA SER A 130 5.37 -2.86 6.70
C SER A 130 3.90 -2.75 6.31
N SER A 131 3.02 -3.07 7.26
CA SER A 131 1.63 -2.61 7.22
C SER A 131 1.48 -1.26 7.93
N ASP A 132 0.42 -0.49 7.61
CA ASP A 132 0.14 0.78 8.28
C ASP A 132 0.03 0.60 9.80
N ALA A 133 -0.70 -0.42 10.25
CA ALA A 133 -0.89 -0.69 11.68
C ALA A 133 0.41 -1.06 12.41
N GLY A 134 1.37 -1.67 11.72
CA GLY A 134 2.69 -2.00 12.28
C GLY A 134 3.61 -0.78 12.35
N GLY A 135 3.51 0.11 11.37
CA GLY A 135 4.48 1.17 11.13
C GLY A 135 4.32 2.45 11.96
N TYR A 136 3.39 2.53 12.90
CA TYR A 136 3.25 3.75 13.73
C TYR A 136 4.48 3.99 14.62
N GLY A 137 5.06 5.21 14.50
CA GLY A 137 6.15 5.68 15.38
C GLY A 137 7.53 5.07 15.10
N VAL A 138 7.71 4.26 14.06
CA VAL A 138 9.02 3.65 13.77
C VAL A 138 9.90 4.58 12.93
N ASP A 139 11.17 4.70 13.30
CA ASP A 139 12.19 5.43 12.55
C ASP A 139 13.09 4.47 11.78
N LEU A 140 13.23 4.71 10.47
CA LEU A 140 13.96 3.85 9.54
C LEU A 140 14.98 4.67 8.73
N PRO A 141 15.95 5.32 9.41
CA PRO A 141 16.90 6.23 8.77
C PRO A 141 17.86 5.54 7.80
N ALA A 142 17.99 4.23 7.88
CA ALA A 142 18.83 3.46 6.97
C ALA A 142 18.25 3.36 5.55
N ALA A 143 16.94 3.59 5.37
CA ALA A 143 16.29 3.51 4.08
C ALA A 143 16.51 4.77 3.24
N ASN A 144 16.74 4.58 1.95
CA ASN A 144 16.77 5.65 0.94
C ASN A 144 15.69 5.51 -0.14
N MET A 145 14.86 4.47 -0.06
CA MET A 145 13.64 4.34 -0.87
C MET A 145 12.47 3.90 -0.01
N LEU A 146 11.31 4.50 -0.26
CA LEU A 146 10.01 4.07 0.24
C LEU A 146 9.11 3.75 -0.95
N VAL A 147 8.53 2.56 -0.96
CA VAL A 147 7.56 2.15 -1.98
C VAL A 147 6.19 1.97 -1.33
N ASN A 148 5.20 2.69 -1.81
CA ASN A 148 3.80 2.43 -1.52
C ASN A 148 3.30 1.38 -2.52
N TYR A 149 3.32 0.11 -2.12
CA TYR A 149 2.73 -0.97 -2.90
C TYR A 149 1.22 -0.80 -2.99
N ASP A 150 0.58 -0.52 -1.85
CA ASP A 150 -0.80 -0.05 -1.80
C ASP A 150 -0.83 1.41 -1.34
N LEU A 151 -1.62 2.25 -2.01
CA LEU A 151 -1.74 3.65 -1.66
C LEU A 151 -2.37 3.84 -0.27
N PRO A 152 -1.89 4.80 0.52
CA PRO A 152 -2.53 5.18 1.77
C PRO A 152 -3.94 5.75 1.53
N TRP A 153 -4.84 5.58 2.50
CA TRP A 153 -6.22 6.07 2.40
C TRP A 153 -6.35 7.59 2.53
N SER A 154 -5.34 8.25 3.07
CA SER A 154 -5.37 9.71 3.29
C SER A 154 -4.00 10.32 3.08
N SER A 155 -3.98 11.62 2.78
CA SER A 155 -2.74 12.41 2.74
C SER A 155 -2.01 12.41 4.08
N GLY A 156 -2.72 12.40 5.21
CA GLY A 156 -2.13 12.27 6.54
C GLY A 156 -1.36 10.97 6.71
N THR A 157 -1.93 9.84 6.26
CA THR A 157 -1.24 8.54 6.28
C THR A 157 -0.03 8.55 5.34
N ALA A 158 -0.15 9.19 4.15
CA ALA A 158 0.97 9.35 3.23
C ALA A 158 2.12 10.13 3.89
N THR A 159 1.82 11.26 4.53
CA THR A 159 2.80 12.07 5.27
C THR A 159 3.45 11.26 6.40
N GLN A 160 2.68 10.47 7.13
CA GLN A 160 3.20 9.59 8.18
C GLN A 160 4.16 8.53 7.63
N ARG A 161 3.80 7.84 6.52
CA ARG A 161 4.69 6.87 5.86
C ARG A 161 5.99 7.54 5.42
N ASN A 162 5.90 8.66 4.71
CA ASN A 162 7.05 9.40 4.21
C ASN A 162 7.98 9.87 5.35
N GLY A 163 7.38 10.28 6.48
CA GLY A 163 8.11 10.67 7.67
C GLY A 163 8.91 9.55 8.35
N ARG A 164 8.75 8.26 7.96
CA ARG A 164 9.53 7.15 8.52
C ARG A 164 10.97 7.14 8.03
N ILE A 165 11.20 7.54 6.80
CA ILE A 165 12.53 7.58 6.17
C ILE A 165 13.09 8.99 6.05
N LYS A 166 12.24 10.03 5.99
CA LYS A 166 12.66 11.45 6.00
C LYS A 166 12.95 11.88 7.43
N ARG A 167 14.15 11.61 7.93
CA ARG A 167 14.57 11.91 9.30
C ARG A 167 15.86 12.72 9.31
N ALA A 168 16.03 13.56 10.34
CA ALA A 168 17.27 14.28 10.57
C ALA A 168 18.47 13.33 10.81
N SER A 169 18.21 12.11 11.25
CA SER A 169 19.20 11.05 11.41
C SER A 169 19.55 10.29 10.14
N SER A 170 18.85 10.54 9.03
CA SER A 170 19.19 9.92 7.73
C SER A 170 20.49 10.51 7.21
N THR A 171 21.40 9.63 6.79
CA THR A 171 22.68 10.02 6.15
C THR A 171 22.58 10.15 4.65
N TRP A 172 21.43 9.82 4.07
CA TRP A 172 21.21 9.82 2.64
C TRP A 172 20.95 11.25 2.12
N PRO A 173 21.67 11.68 1.08
CA PRO A 173 21.49 13.01 0.50
C PRO A 173 20.15 13.16 -0.22
N SER A 174 19.57 12.05 -0.70
CA SER A 174 18.28 12.01 -1.37
C SER A 174 17.52 10.74 -1.01
N ILE A 175 16.20 10.86 -1.00
CA ILE A 175 15.27 9.76 -0.68
C ILE A 175 14.27 9.67 -1.81
N VAL A 176 14.05 8.45 -2.32
CA VAL A 176 13.05 8.16 -3.34
C VAL A 176 11.75 7.71 -2.66
N ILE A 177 10.62 8.28 -3.06
CA ILE A 177 9.28 7.83 -2.68
C ILE A 177 8.56 7.44 -3.96
N GLN A 178 8.14 6.18 -4.03
CA GLN A 178 7.50 5.59 -5.20
C GLN A 178 6.11 5.06 -4.87
N ASP A 179 5.11 5.53 -5.59
CA ASP A 179 3.78 4.94 -5.58
C ASP A 179 3.64 3.96 -6.75
N ILE A 180 3.07 2.76 -6.51
CA ILE A 180 2.76 1.80 -7.57
C ILE A 180 1.24 1.75 -7.74
N VAL A 181 0.79 2.04 -8.95
CA VAL A 181 -0.64 2.20 -9.29
C VAL A 181 -0.95 1.43 -10.56
N ILE A 182 -2.05 0.71 -10.58
CA ILE A 182 -2.58 0.09 -11.80
C ILE A 182 -3.39 1.14 -12.56
N SER A 183 -2.99 1.44 -13.79
CA SER A 183 -3.70 2.39 -14.66
C SER A 183 -5.10 1.88 -15.02
N GLY A 184 -6.06 2.79 -15.18
CA GLY A 184 -7.46 2.47 -15.46
C GLY A 184 -8.21 1.86 -14.27
N SER A 185 -7.62 1.85 -13.06
CA SER A 185 -8.18 1.19 -11.89
C SER A 185 -8.70 2.16 -10.83
N VAL A 186 -9.31 1.59 -9.78
CA VAL A 186 -9.70 2.35 -8.57
C VAL A 186 -8.49 2.98 -7.87
N GLU A 187 -7.30 2.42 -8.02
CA GLU A 187 -6.07 2.98 -7.43
C GLU A 187 -5.64 4.27 -8.12
N GLU A 188 -5.76 4.35 -9.45
CA GLU A 188 -5.45 5.58 -10.18
C GLU A 188 -6.33 6.74 -9.72
N ARG A 189 -7.64 6.50 -9.55
CA ARG A 189 -8.56 7.50 -8.98
C ARG A 189 -8.20 7.91 -7.56
N GLN A 190 -7.76 6.95 -6.75
CA GLN A 190 -7.28 7.23 -5.40
C GLN A 190 -6.01 8.07 -5.42
N TRP A 191 -5.07 7.75 -6.30
CA TRP A 191 -3.82 8.48 -6.48
C TRP A 191 -4.07 9.94 -6.90
N GLU A 192 -4.91 10.16 -7.91
CA GLU A 192 -5.33 11.50 -8.35
C GLU A 192 -5.90 12.33 -7.19
N ALA A 193 -6.80 11.73 -6.40
CA ALA A 193 -7.40 12.41 -5.24
C ALA A 193 -6.38 12.73 -4.12
N LEU A 194 -5.36 11.90 -3.93
CA LEU A 194 -4.28 12.16 -2.98
C LEU A 194 -3.38 13.30 -3.46
N GLN A 195 -3.04 13.34 -4.75
CA GLN A 195 -2.23 14.41 -5.33
C GLN A 195 -2.91 15.77 -5.23
N GLN A 196 -4.21 15.85 -5.56
CA GLN A 196 -4.99 17.09 -5.43
C GLN A 196 -5.02 17.60 -4.00
N LYS A 197 -5.25 16.71 -3.01
CA LYS A 197 -5.24 17.11 -1.59
C LYS A 197 -3.87 17.57 -1.10
N SER A 198 -2.81 16.96 -1.60
CA SER A 198 -1.44 17.36 -1.25
C SER A 198 -1.10 18.73 -1.81
N SER A 199 -1.47 19.03 -3.07
CA SER A 199 -1.24 20.35 -3.67
C SER A 199 -2.00 21.46 -2.97
N ILE A 200 -3.27 21.22 -2.59
CA ILE A 200 -4.07 22.17 -1.82
C ILE A 200 -3.45 22.43 -0.44
N ALA A 201 -3.03 21.38 0.27
CA ALA A 201 -2.41 21.54 1.58
C ALA A 201 -1.10 22.35 1.50
N ASN A 202 -0.29 22.13 0.47
CA ASN A 202 0.94 22.89 0.24
C ASN A 202 0.64 24.36 -0.09
N ALA A 203 -0.32 24.64 -0.98
CA ALA A 203 -0.74 26.01 -1.31
C ALA A 203 -1.22 26.79 -0.09
N ILE A 204 -1.97 26.15 0.82
CA ILE A 204 -2.41 26.75 2.08
C ILE A 204 -1.22 27.06 3.00
N MET A 205 -0.24 26.13 3.09
CA MET A 205 0.95 26.33 3.94
C MET A 205 1.88 27.40 3.38
N ASP A 206 1.98 27.54 2.06
CA ASP A 206 2.80 28.53 1.38
C ASP A 206 2.12 29.91 1.30
N GLY A 207 0.89 30.04 1.84
CA GLY A 207 0.13 31.30 1.89
C GLY A 207 -0.54 31.69 0.56
N GLU A 208 -0.59 30.77 -0.40
CA GLU A 208 -1.35 30.94 -1.63
C GLU A 208 -2.83 30.72 -1.36
N GLY A 209 -3.68 31.68 -1.76
CA GLY A 209 -5.13 31.56 -1.63
C GLY A 209 -5.65 30.42 -2.51
N VAL A 210 -6.28 29.44 -1.90
CA VAL A 210 -6.93 28.34 -2.62
C VAL A 210 -8.37 28.73 -2.95
N ASP A 211 -8.74 28.68 -4.22
CA ASP A 211 -10.13 28.93 -4.63
C ASP A 211 -11.05 27.85 -4.03
N ASN A 212 -12.11 28.28 -3.34
CA ASN A 212 -12.98 27.42 -2.51
C ASN A 212 -13.68 26.28 -3.26
N ASP A 213 -13.68 26.31 -4.60
CA ASP A 213 -14.30 25.25 -5.42
C ASP A 213 -13.40 24.01 -5.58
N GLU A 214 -12.06 24.14 -5.49
CA GLU A 214 -11.13 23.01 -5.61
C GLU A 214 -11.00 22.18 -4.32
N THR A 215 -11.37 22.73 -3.17
CA THR A 215 -11.25 22.05 -1.87
C THR A 215 -12.25 20.91 -1.66
N LYS A 216 -13.24 20.74 -2.54
CA LYS A 216 -14.29 19.72 -2.42
C LYS A 216 -13.98 18.37 -3.10
N VAL A 217 -12.78 18.16 -3.63
CA VAL A 217 -12.41 16.85 -4.18
C VAL A 217 -12.08 15.88 -3.04
N SER A 218 -13.10 15.51 -2.32
CA SER A 218 -13.08 14.26 -1.56
C SER A 218 -13.42 13.13 -2.53
N MET A 219 -12.78 11.95 -2.41
CA MET A 219 -13.37 10.71 -2.92
C MET A 219 -14.72 10.54 -2.21
N SER A 220 -15.71 11.33 -2.65
CA SER A 220 -17.06 11.22 -2.13
C SER A 220 -17.61 9.89 -2.62
N VAL A 221 -18.50 9.31 -1.83
CA VAL A 221 -19.28 8.14 -2.28
C VAL A 221 -19.93 8.41 -3.65
N GLY A 222 -20.20 9.68 -3.97
CA GLY A 222 -20.71 10.13 -5.28
C GLY A 222 -19.71 9.96 -6.43
N SER A 223 -18.46 10.36 -6.25
CA SER A 223 -17.41 10.22 -7.28
C SER A 223 -17.10 8.75 -7.56
N LEU A 224 -17.08 7.91 -6.51
CA LEU A 224 -16.91 6.46 -6.64
C LEU A 224 -18.14 5.80 -7.27
N LYS A 225 -19.35 6.27 -6.99
CA LYS A 225 -20.58 5.80 -7.64
C LYS A 225 -20.57 6.11 -9.12
N ALA A 226 -20.19 7.33 -9.52
CA ALA A 226 -20.05 7.72 -10.91
C ALA A 226 -19.03 6.85 -11.66
N TYR A 227 -17.88 6.57 -11.03
CA TYR A 227 -16.87 5.65 -11.59
C TYR A 227 -17.44 4.24 -11.83
N LEU A 228 -18.12 3.66 -10.84
CA LEU A 228 -18.70 2.33 -10.97
C LEU A 228 -19.86 2.26 -11.98
N GLN A 229 -20.53 3.39 -12.26
CA GLN A 229 -21.59 3.49 -13.26
C GLN A 229 -21.03 3.71 -14.67
N SER A 230 -19.91 4.42 -14.82
CA SER A 230 -19.24 4.64 -16.11
C SER A 230 -18.46 3.42 -16.60
N SER A 231 -18.15 2.47 -15.72
CA SER A 231 -17.41 1.23 -16.06
C SER A 231 -18.32 0.08 -16.51
N ASN A 232 -19.64 0.32 -16.66
CA ASN A 232 -20.60 -0.63 -17.23
C ASN A 232 -20.75 -0.37 -18.77
N VAL A 233 -19.64 -0.45 -19.50
CA VAL A 233 -19.64 -0.56 -20.98
C VAL A 233 -19.00 -1.88 -21.35
#